data_34388340977345d3c6154f164f19a3e2
#
_entry.id   34388340977345d3c6154f164f19a3e2
#
_cell.length_a   1.000
_cell.length_b   1.000
_cell.length_c   1.000
_cell.angle_alpha   90.00
_cell.angle_beta   90.00
_cell.angle_gamma   90.00
#
_symmetry.space_group_name_H-M   'P 1'
#
loop_
_entity.id
_entity.type
_entity.pdbx_description
1 polymer ?
#
loop_
_entity_poly.entity_id
_entity_poly.type
_entity_poly.pdbx_seq_one_letter_code
_entity_poly.pdbx_strand_id
1 'polypeptide(L)'
;MIRLLRERKELTVQTVEDLLNGENPYETKLGNGNGNTTIVHGRGGKAIKAKTRNQKILVEASEENDIVFALGPAGTGKTYMAVALAVRALKNKTVKRIILTRPAVEAGESLGFLPGDLKDKVDPYLRPLYDALNDMFPLEKLNFFMTNRVIEVAPLAFMRGRTLDNAFIILDEAQNASSMQIKMFLTRIGPSARTIITGDMSQIDLPRNQTSGLRLALDILGDVKGISIVSLSTDDVVRHRLVKEIIKAYNKASQIKADRRMEGKRKRGLPAPELSLIHI
;
A
#
# COMPACT_ATOMS: atom_id res chain seq x y z
N MET A 1 1.50 -20.69 26.55
CA MET A 1 1.43 -19.57 27.53
C MET A 1 2.68 -19.47 28.39
N ILE A 2 3.05 -20.48 29.19
CA ILE A 2 4.25 -20.45 30.09
C ILE A 2 5.55 -20.15 29.33
N ARG A 3 5.73 -20.68 28.11
CA ARG A 3 6.91 -20.43 27.26
C ARG A 3 7.00 -18.94 26.86
N LEU A 4 5.88 -18.31 26.51
CA LEU A 4 5.82 -16.90 26.10
C LEU A 4 6.14 -15.95 27.27
N LEU A 5 5.70 -16.27 28.47
CA LEU A 5 6.06 -15.53 29.70
C LEU A 5 7.57 -15.58 29.95
N ARG A 6 8.20 -16.73 29.73
CA ARG A 6 9.67 -16.89 29.86
C ARG A 6 10.44 -16.08 28.83
N GLU A 7 9.85 -15.88 27.62
CA GLU A 7 10.45 -15.08 26.55
C GLU A 7 10.15 -13.56 26.68
N ARG A 8 9.56 -13.13 27.80
CA ARG A 8 9.17 -11.71 28.08
C ARG A 8 8.29 -11.09 26.97
N LYS A 9 7.43 -11.88 26.36
CA LYS A 9 6.45 -11.38 25.38
C LYS A 9 5.24 -10.84 26.10
N GLU A 10 4.74 -9.66 25.65
CA GLU A 10 3.54 -9.05 26.21
C GLU A 10 2.31 -9.94 25.97
N LEU A 11 1.63 -10.33 27.04
CA LEU A 11 0.36 -11.05 26.97
C LEU A 11 -0.78 -10.05 27.19
N THR A 12 -1.49 -9.72 26.12
CA THR A 12 -2.75 -8.98 26.19
C THR A 12 -3.93 -9.95 26.26
N VAL A 13 -5.12 -9.47 26.63
CA VAL A 13 -6.34 -10.30 26.64
C VAL A 13 -6.56 -10.92 25.26
N GLN A 14 -6.39 -10.15 24.18
CA GLN A 14 -6.53 -10.65 22.82
C GLN A 14 -5.50 -11.74 22.49
N THR A 15 -4.25 -11.57 22.93
CA THR A 15 -3.19 -12.58 22.76
C THR A 15 -3.53 -13.90 23.46
N VAL A 16 -4.18 -13.82 24.63
CA VAL A 16 -4.62 -14.99 25.37
C VAL A 16 -5.79 -15.66 24.66
N GLU A 17 -6.76 -14.90 24.17
CA GLU A 17 -7.87 -15.43 23.38
C GLU A 17 -7.40 -16.12 22.10
N ASP A 18 -6.47 -15.50 21.35
CA ASP A 18 -5.87 -16.09 20.14
C ASP A 18 -5.17 -17.43 20.46
N LEU A 19 -4.43 -17.48 21.59
CA LEU A 19 -3.78 -18.72 22.05
C LEU A 19 -4.75 -19.81 22.48
N LEU A 20 -5.88 -19.44 23.11
CA LEU A 20 -6.95 -20.38 23.49
C LEU A 20 -7.69 -20.92 22.27
N ASN A 21 -7.77 -20.13 21.20
CA ASN A 21 -8.34 -20.53 19.92
C ASN A 21 -7.35 -21.32 19.03
N GLY A 22 -6.15 -21.66 19.57
CA GLY A 22 -5.12 -22.39 18.83
C GLY A 22 -4.29 -21.53 17.90
N GLU A 23 -4.45 -20.21 17.94
CA GLU A 23 -3.65 -19.25 17.19
C GLU A 23 -2.47 -18.78 18.04
N ASN A 24 -1.23 -19.02 17.59
CA ASN A 24 -0.05 -18.48 18.27
C ASN A 24 0.29 -17.10 17.69
N PRO A 25 0.02 -15.99 18.41
CA PRO A 25 0.26 -14.64 17.91
C PRO A 25 1.73 -14.31 17.65
N TYR A 26 2.64 -15.18 18.05
CA TYR A 26 4.10 -15.04 17.90
C TYR A 26 4.70 -16.05 16.91
N GLU A 27 3.92 -16.97 16.39
CA GLU A 27 4.35 -17.84 15.29
C GLU A 27 4.09 -17.16 13.95
N THR A 28 5.15 -16.91 13.23
CA THR A 28 5.14 -16.18 11.96
C THR A 28 5.07 -17.08 10.74
N LYS A 29 4.78 -18.36 10.92
CA LYS A 29 4.49 -19.26 9.78
C LYS A 29 3.01 -19.11 9.42
N LEU A 30 2.76 -18.77 8.17
CA LEU A 30 1.44 -18.93 7.56
C LEU A 30 1.03 -20.41 7.72
N GLY A 31 0.20 -20.68 8.70
CA GLY A 31 -0.34 -22.02 8.87
C GLY A 31 -1.20 -22.36 7.66
N ASN A 32 -0.88 -23.47 6.99
CA ASN A 32 -1.79 -24.13 6.05
C ASN A 32 -3.02 -24.60 6.83
N GLY A 33 -4.03 -23.76 6.95
CA GLY A 33 -5.27 -24.14 7.64
C GLY A 33 -6.25 -22.98 7.76
N ASN A 34 -7.35 -23.11 7.06
CA ASN A 34 -8.65 -22.41 7.21
C ASN A 34 -8.67 -21.02 7.85
N GLY A 35 -8.69 -20.02 7.04
CA GLY A 35 -9.63 -18.90 7.18
C GLY A 35 -9.05 -17.56 7.65
N ASN A 36 -8.05 -17.47 8.52
CA ASN A 36 -7.74 -16.18 9.15
C ASN A 36 -6.24 -15.94 9.34
N THR A 37 -5.59 -15.45 8.29
CA THR A 37 -4.14 -15.19 8.31
C THR A 37 -3.83 -13.91 9.08
N THR A 38 -3.43 -14.03 10.35
CA THR A 38 -2.92 -12.90 11.13
C THR A 38 -1.55 -12.48 10.59
N ILE A 39 -1.43 -11.23 10.19
CA ILE A 39 -0.17 -10.67 9.65
C ILE A 39 0.69 -10.18 10.80
N VAL A 40 0.10 -9.39 11.70
CA VAL A 40 0.80 -8.79 12.83
C VAL A 40 -0.21 -8.39 13.91
N HIS A 41 0.21 -8.37 15.17
CA HIS A 41 -0.56 -7.77 16.25
C HIS A 41 -0.22 -6.28 16.36
N GLY A 42 -1.23 -5.44 16.25
CA GLY A 42 -1.14 -3.99 16.34
C GLY A 42 -1.23 -3.48 17.78
N ARG A 43 -1.59 -2.21 17.90
CA ARG A 43 -1.77 -1.52 19.19
C ARG A 43 -2.86 -2.23 20.02
N GLY A 44 -2.57 -2.43 21.31
CA GLY A 44 -3.51 -3.12 22.22
C GLY A 44 -3.69 -4.62 21.93
N GLY A 45 -2.79 -5.25 21.17
CA GLY A 45 -2.86 -6.67 20.85
C GLY A 45 -3.86 -7.03 19.72
N LYS A 46 -4.50 -6.03 19.10
CA LYS A 46 -5.46 -6.25 18.01
C LYS A 46 -4.81 -6.97 16.83
N ALA A 47 -5.31 -8.16 16.49
CA ALA A 47 -4.82 -8.91 15.34
C ALA A 47 -5.17 -8.21 14.01
N ILE A 48 -4.15 -7.92 13.21
CA ILE A 48 -4.30 -7.40 11.85
C ILE A 48 -4.21 -8.57 10.90
N LYS A 49 -5.30 -8.80 10.16
CA LYS A 49 -5.51 -10.02 9.37
C LYS A 49 -5.82 -9.68 7.90
N ALA A 50 -5.42 -10.56 6.99
CA ALA A 50 -5.90 -10.53 5.62
C ALA A 50 -7.36 -10.98 5.59
N LYS A 51 -8.27 -10.08 5.22
CA LYS A 51 -9.73 -10.28 5.28
C LYS A 51 -10.30 -10.87 3.99
N THR A 52 -9.61 -10.70 2.86
CA THR A 52 -10.08 -11.12 1.55
C THR A 52 -9.09 -12.07 0.89
N ARG A 53 -9.54 -12.78 -0.16
CA ARG A 53 -8.68 -13.70 -0.91
C ARG A 53 -7.46 -12.98 -1.50
N ASN A 54 -7.67 -11.82 -2.15
CA ASN A 54 -6.57 -11.12 -2.80
C ASN A 54 -5.61 -10.48 -1.77
N GLN A 55 -6.10 -10.10 -0.58
CA GLN A 55 -5.22 -9.70 0.52
C GLN A 55 -4.34 -10.86 1.01
N LYS A 56 -4.85 -12.10 1.02
CA LYS A 56 -4.04 -13.30 1.36
C LYS A 56 -2.98 -13.55 0.29
N ILE A 57 -3.35 -13.47 -1.00
CA ILE A 57 -2.41 -13.57 -2.11
C ILE A 57 -1.30 -12.50 -1.99
N LEU A 58 -1.64 -11.26 -1.59
CA LEU A 58 -0.65 -10.22 -1.36
C LEU A 58 0.34 -10.58 -0.23
N VAL A 59 -0.15 -11.20 0.84
CA VAL A 59 0.72 -11.68 1.93
C VAL A 59 1.67 -12.76 1.43
N GLU A 60 1.17 -13.76 0.72
CA GLU A 60 1.95 -14.87 0.14
C GLU A 60 3.00 -14.33 -0.86
N ALA A 61 2.56 -13.47 -1.80
CA ALA A 61 3.45 -12.86 -2.76
C ALA A 61 4.60 -12.08 -2.10
N SER A 62 4.32 -11.38 -0.99
CA SER A 62 5.34 -10.62 -0.26
C SER A 62 6.37 -11.48 0.47
N GLU A 63 6.10 -12.76 0.67
CA GLU A 63 7.04 -13.71 1.26
C GLU A 63 7.96 -14.35 0.21
N GLU A 64 7.43 -14.55 -0.98
CA GLU A 64 8.10 -15.26 -2.08
C GLU A 64 8.90 -14.34 -2.99
N ASN A 65 8.61 -13.03 -3.00
CA ASN A 65 9.19 -12.07 -3.93
C ASN A 65 9.86 -10.89 -3.21
N ASP A 66 10.87 -10.31 -3.86
CA ASP A 66 11.57 -9.13 -3.35
C ASP A 66 10.80 -7.84 -3.63
N ILE A 67 10.05 -7.80 -4.74
CA ILE A 67 9.24 -6.65 -5.14
C ILE A 67 7.81 -7.12 -5.45
N VAL A 68 6.82 -6.49 -4.83
CA VAL A 68 5.41 -6.77 -5.09
C VAL A 68 4.67 -5.50 -5.46
N PHE A 69 4.02 -5.50 -6.60
CA PHE A 69 3.05 -4.47 -6.98
C PHE A 69 1.68 -4.86 -6.48
N ALA A 70 1.10 -4.06 -5.59
CA ALA A 70 -0.25 -4.24 -5.04
C ALA A 70 -1.19 -3.19 -5.68
N LEU A 71 -1.94 -3.61 -6.68
CA LEU A 71 -2.79 -2.75 -7.49
C LEU A 71 -4.26 -2.91 -7.15
N GLY A 72 -5.05 -1.86 -7.31
CA GLY A 72 -6.50 -1.95 -7.16
C GLY A 72 -7.14 -0.67 -6.66
N PRO A 73 -8.47 -0.62 -6.58
CA PRO A 73 -9.20 0.58 -6.22
C PRO A 73 -8.99 1.01 -4.77
N ALA A 74 -9.34 2.26 -4.48
CA ALA A 74 -9.28 2.80 -3.13
C ALA A 74 -10.14 1.98 -2.14
N GLY A 75 -9.65 1.81 -0.92
CA GLY A 75 -10.37 1.12 0.16
C GLY A 75 -10.21 -0.41 0.16
N THR A 76 -9.42 -0.98 -0.73
CA THR A 76 -9.06 -2.42 -0.72
C THR A 76 -7.99 -2.76 0.33
N GLY A 77 -7.43 -1.76 1.01
CA GLY A 77 -6.47 -1.92 2.09
C GLY A 77 -5.02 -2.08 1.64
N LYS A 78 -4.66 -1.76 0.39
CA LYS A 78 -3.29 -1.88 -0.15
C LYS A 78 -2.22 -1.31 0.78
N THR A 79 -2.33 -0.01 1.08
CA THR A 79 -1.39 0.71 1.94
C THR A 79 -1.34 0.12 3.34
N TYR A 80 -2.50 -0.17 3.93
CA TYR A 80 -2.61 -0.74 5.27
C TYR A 80 -1.96 -2.13 5.36
N MET A 81 -2.20 -2.99 4.37
CA MET A 81 -1.58 -4.32 4.27
C MET A 81 -0.07 -4.22 4.07
N ALA A 82 0.39 -3.32 3.21
CA ALA A 82 1.83 -3.10 2.99
C ALA A 82 2.53 -2.67 4.29
N VAL A 83 1.92 -1.74 5.05
CA VAL A 83 2.47 -1.31 6.35
C VAL A 83 2.43 -2.46 7.37
N ALA A 84 1.37 -3.27 7.42
CA ALA A 84 1.29 -4.43 8.31
C ALA A 84 2.40 -5.46 8.02
N LEU A 85 2.68 -5.72 6.74
CA LEU A 85 3.75 -6.62 6.31
C LEU A 85 5.14 -6.07 6.67
N ALA A 86 5.36 -4.77 6.49
CA ALA A 86 6.59 -4.11 6.88
C ALA A 86 6.82 -4.18 8.41
N VAL A 87 5.77 -3.93 9.19
CA VAL A 87 5.83 -4.03 10.66
C VAL A 87 6.09 -5.47 11.10
N ARG A 88 5.50 -6.46 10.46
CA ARG A 88 5.80 -7.88 10.69
C ARG A 88 7.27 -8.17 10.42
N ALA A 89 7.80 -7.73 9.29
CA ALA A 89 9.19 -7.94 8.92
C ALA A 89 10.16 -7.29 9.94
N LEU A 90 9.85 -6.08 10.42
CA LEU A 90 10.63 -5.41 11.45
C LEU A 90 10.57 -6.14 12.80
N LYS A 91 9.36 -6.55 13.25
CA LYS A 91 9.18 -7.32 14.50
C LYS A 91 9.91 -8.67 14.46
N ASN A 92 9.93 -9.31 13.30
CA ASN A 92 10.64 -10.58 13.08
C ASN A 92 12.14 -10.41 12.84
N LYS A 93 12.63 -9.16 12.82
CA LYS A 93 14.04 -8.83 12.56
C LYS A 93 14.55 -9.33 11.19
N THR A 94 13.66 -9.54 10.22
CA THR A 94 14.03 -9.87 8.84
C THR A 94 14.54 -8.65 8.08
N VAL A 95 14.18 -7.45 8.56
CA VAL A 95 14.70 -6.16 8.10
C VAL A 95 15.11 -5.31 9.31
N LYS A 96 15.99 -4.35 9.10
CA LYS A 96 16.48 -3.44 10.15
C LYS A 96 15.65 -2.16 10.23
N ARG A 97 14.97 -1.78 9.16
CA ARG A 97 14.24 -0.52 9.05
C ARG A 97 13.04 -0.62 8.12
N ILE A 98 12.11 0.31 8.28
CA ILE A 98 10.98 0.51 7.37
C ILE A 98 11.12 1.87 6.73
N ILE A 99 10.96 1.94 5.40
CA ILE A 99 10.98 3.19 4.64
C ILE A 99 9.66 3.31 3.90
N LEU A 100 8.90 4.33 4.25
CA LEU A 100 7.61 4.64 3.63
C LEU A 100 7.77 5.89 2.78
N THR A 101 7.43 5.77 1.52
CA THR A 101 7.56 6.90 0.60
C THR A 101 6.32 7.02 -0.29
N ARG A 102 6.04 8.25 -0.68
CA ARG A 102 4.90 8.58 -1.54
C ARG A 102 5.30 9.71 -2.49
N PRO A 103 4.85 9.71 -3.76
CA PRO A 103 4.99 10.88 -4.62
C PRO A 103 4.28 12.07 -4.00
N ALA A 104 4.94 13.20 -3.95
CA ALA A 104 4.27 14.46 -3.66
C ALA A 104 3.62 14.94 -4.96
N VAL A 105 2.30 14.89 -5.03
CA VAL A 105 1.52 15.36 -6.17
C VAL A 105 0.80 16.62 -5.78
N GLU A 106 1.00 17.67 -6.55
CA GLU A 106 0.23 18.90 -6.41
C GLU A 106 -1.16 18.67 -7.03
N ALA A 107 -2.14 18.37 -6.20
CA ALA A 107 -3.54 18.27 -6.63
C ALA A 107 -4.09 19.67 -6.96
N GLY A 108 -3.68 20.24 -8.10
CA GLY A 108 -4.19 21.52 -8.60
C GLY A 108 -3.67 22.78 -7.91
N GLU A 109 -3.01 22.67 -6.77
CA GLU A 109 -2.35 23.78 -6.05
C GLU A 109 -0.86 23.49 -5.97
N SER A 110 -0.02 24.43 -6.46
CA SER A 110 1.42 24.25 -6.37
C SER A 110 1.85 24.31 -4.90
N LEU A 111 2.68 23.36 -4.45
CA LEU A 111 3.27 23.32 -3.11
C LEU A 111 3.93 24.66 -2.71
N GLY A 112 4.24 25.50 -3.69
CA GLY A 112 4.75 26.84 -3.50
C GLY A 112 3.80 27.81 -2.80
N PHE A 113 2.48 27.62 -2.90
CA PHE A 113 1.47 28.50 -2.30
C PHE A 113 1.08 28.14 -0.86
N LEU A 114 1.44 26.95 -0.38
CA LEU A 114 1.17 26.56 1.01
C LEU A 114 2.17 27.26 1.95
N PRO A 115 1.72 27.86 3.07
CA PRO A 115 2.63 28.42 4.08
C PRO A 115 3.37 27.30 4.81
N GLY A 116 4.57 27.58 5.31
CA GLY A 116 5.40 26.66 6.07
C GLY A 116 6.58 26.05 5.29
N ASP A 117 7.39 25.28 6.00
CA ASP A 117 8.53 24.56 5.43
C ASP A 117 8.08 23.44 4.49
N LEU A 118 8.98 22.97 3.65
CA LEU A 118 8.70 21.85 2.70
C LEU A 118 8.14 20.62 3.43
N LYS A 119 8.60 20.35 4.65
CA LYS A 119 8.12 19.26 5.49
C LYS A 119 6.65 19.45 5.85
N ASP A 120 6.28 20.62 6.30
CA ASP A 120 4.89 20.94 6.69
C ASP A 120 3.92 20.85 5.51
N LYS A 121 4.39 21.20 4.32
CA LYS A 121 3.61 21.14 3.06
C LYS A 121 3.36 19.69 2.60
N VAL A 122 4.28 18.80 2.88
CA VAL A 122 4.20 17.39 2.43
C VAL A 122 3.54 16.49 3.47
N ASP A 123 3.57 16.85 4.76
CA ASP A 123 3.06 16.06 5.87
C ASP A 123 1.59 15.61 5.70
N PRO A 124 0.65 16.44 5.19
CA PRO A 124 -0.73 16.01 4.93
C PRO A 124 -0.84 14.82 3.96
N TYR A 125 0.03 14.74 2.97
CA TYR A 125 0.05 13.65 1.99
C TYR A 125 0.58 12.33 2.58
N LEU A 126 1.38 12.41 3.64
CA LEU A 126 1.95 11.26 4.33
C LEU A 126 1.07 10.76 5.49
N ARG A 127 0.03 11.52 5.86
CA ARG A 127 -0.86 11.20 6.99
C ARG A 127 -1.43 9.77 6.94
N PRO A 128 -1.90 9.21 5.81
CA PRO A 128 -2.41 7.85 5.78
C PRO A 128 -1.37 6.79 6.19
N LEU A 129 -0.09 7.06 5.94
CA LEU A 129 1.01 6.18 6.36
C LEU A 129 1.24 6.26 7.87
N TYR A 130 1.19 7.46 8.45
CA TYR A 130 1.26 7.65 9.90
C TYR A 130 0.07 7.01 10.62
N ASP A 131 -1.15 7.14 10.07
CA ASP A 131 -2.35 6.54 10.65
C ASP A 131 -2.23 5.01 10.69
N ALA A 132 -1.75 4.39 9.62
CA ALA A 132 -1.51 2.95 9.58
C ALA A 132 -0.45 2.53 10.61
N LEU A 133 0.64 3.29 10.78
CA LEU A 133 1.66 3.00 11.77
C LEU A 133 1.14 3.15 13.21
N ASN A 134 0.29 4.16 13.47
CA ASN A 134 -0.34 4.39 14.78
C ASN A 134 -1.27 3.24 15.20
N ASP A 135 -1.90 2.57 14.25
CA ASP A 135 -2.68 1.36 14.52
C ASP A 135 -1.80 0.15 14.91
N MET A 136 -0.53 0.16 14.51
CA MET A 136 0.37 -0.99 14.63
C MET A 136 1.37 -0.89 15.77
N PHE A 137 1.60 0.33 16.29
CA PHE A 137 2.53 0.59 17.38
C PHE A 137 1.89 1.46 18.46
N PRO A 138 2.25 1.26 19.75
CA PRO A 138 2.05 2.29 20.77
C PRO A 138 2.79 3.57 20.39
N LEU A 139 2.19 4.73 20.72
CA LEU A 139 2.71 6.05 20.31
C LEU A 139 4.17 6.27 20.72
N GLU A 140 4.51 5.93 21.97
CA GLU A 140 5.88 6.06 22.49
C GLU A 140 6.88 5.24 21.67
N LYS A 141 6.51 4.00 21.32
CA LYS A 141 7.36 3.11 20.53
C LYS A 141 7.51 3.60 19.09
N LEU A 142 6.42 4.12 18.50
CA LEU A 142 6.48 4.71 17.16
C LEU A 142 7.40 5.92 17.16
N ASN A 143 7.26 6.84 18.12
CA ASN A 143 8.12 8.01 18.25
C ASN A 143 9.59 7.62 18.42
N PHE A 144 9.89 6.62 19.24
CA PHE A 144 11.23 6.08 19.38
C PHE A 144 11.80 5.56 18.05
N PHE A 145 11.01 4.79 17.29
CA PHE A 145 11.45 4.27 15.99
C PHE A 145 11.65 5.37 14.95
N MET A 146 10.80 6.39 14.95
CA MET A 146 10.93 7.54 14.05
C MET A 146 12.18 8.38 14.39
N THR A 147 12.39 8.69 15.67
CA THR A 147 13.55 9.45 16.13
C THR A 147 14.87 8.73 15.83
N ASN A 148 14.90 7.41 15.97
CA ASN A 148 16.08 6.60 15.70
C ASN A 148 16.20 6.14 14.24
N ARG A 149 15.35 6.66 13.33
CA ARG A 149 15.32 6.31 11.91
C ARG A 149 15.18 4.82 11.61
N VAL A 150 14.60 4.07 12.53
CA VAL A 150 14.18 2.69 12.30
C VAL A 150 12.93 2.67 11.39
N ILE A 151 12.06 3.67 11.55
CA ILE A 151 10.95 3.95 10.64
C ILE A 151 11.15 5.34 10.08
N GLU A 152 11.12 5.46 8.78
CA GLU A 152 11.24 6.71 8.05
C GLU A 152 10.03 6.90 7.13
N VAL A 153 9.40 8.07 7.18
CA VAL A 153 8.32 8.47 6.27
C VAL A 153 8.79 9.73 5.55
N ALA A 154 8.92 9.66 4.23
CA ALA A 154 9.48 10.76 3.45
C ALA A 154 8.93 10.79 2.02
N PRO A 155 8.90 11.97 1.36
CA PRO A 155 8.56 12.08 -0.06
C PRO A 155 9.50 11.26 -0.95
N LEU A 156 8.97 10.77 -2.07
CA LEU A 156 9.74 9.97 -3.05
C LEU A 156 11.02 10.69 -3.54
N ALA A 157 10.98 11.99 -3.67
CA ALA A 157 12.15 12.77 -4.10
C ALA A 157 13.37 12.61 -3.17
N PHE A 158 13.14 12.34 -1.88
CA PHE A 158 14.22 12.18 -0.88
C PHE A 158 14.91 10.81 -0.95
N MET A 159 14.43 9.91 -1.81
CA MET A 159 15.08 8.62 -2.06
C MET A 159 16.25 8.74 -3.07
N ARG A 160 16.35 9.87 -3.76
CA ARG A 160 17.43 10.09 -4.76
C ARG A 160 18.82 10.04 -4.11
N GLY A 161 19.76 9.33 -4.75
CA GLY A 161 21.15 9.22 -4.29
C GLY A 161 21.37 8.30 -3.09
N ARG A 162 20.33 7.60 -2.63
CA ARG A 162 20.40 6.66 -1.50
C ARG A 162 20.50 5.22 -1.98
N THR A 163 21.01 4.33 -1.13
CA THR A 163 20.86 2.89 -1.25
C THR A 163 20.01 2.41 -0.06
N LEU A 164 18.90 1.72 -0.37
CA LEU A 164 17.91 1.31 0.61
C LEU A 164 18.10 -0.19 0.91
N ASP A 165 19.11 -0.50 1.69
CA ASP A 165 19.48 -1.86 2.07
C ASP A 165 18.88 -2.31 3.39
N ASN A 166 18.74 -3.62 3.58
CA ASN A 166 18.21 -4.24 4.81
C ASN A 166 16.89 -3.59 5.30
N ALA A 167 16.03 -3.18 4.37
CA ALA A 167 14.84 -2.40 4.63
C ALA A 167 13.59 -3.04 4.04
N PHE A 168 12.46 -2.83 4.70
CA PHE A 168 11.15 -3.00 4.06
C PHE A 168 10.71 -1.64 3.53
N ILE A 169 10.54 -1.55 2.22
CA ILE A 169 10.30 -0.30 1.53
C ILE A 169 8.88 -0.29 0.98
N ILE A 170 8.16 0.81 1.16
CA ILE A 170 6.83 1.00 0.59
C ILE A 170 6.84 2.25 -0.26
N LEU A 171 6.50 2.10 -1.55
CA LEU A 171 6.12 3.21 -2.41
C LEU A 171 4.60 3.22 -2.53
N ASP A 172 3.97 4.16 -1.85
CA ASP A 172 2.51 4.30 -1.85
C ASP A 172 2.04 5.28 -2.93
N GLU A 173 0.85 5.06 -3.50
CA GLU A 173 0.24 5.85 -4.57
C GLU A 173 1.15 6.02 -5.80
N ALA A 174 1.79 4.94 -6.21
CA ALA A 174 2.79 4.93 -7.28
C ALA A 174 2.24 5.36 -8.65
N GLN A 175 0.92 5.31 -8.89
CA GLN A 175 0.30 5.83 -10.11
C GLN A 175 0.57 7.33 -10.30
N ASN A 176 0.90 8.04 -9.21
CA ASN A 176 1.21 9.45 -9.21
C ASN A 176 2.71 9.75 -9.36
N ALA A 177 3.51 8.74 -9.71
CA ALA A 177 4.92 8.91 -10.03
C ALA A 177 5.15 8.84 -11.56
N SER A 178 6.04 9.69 -12.07
CA SER A 178 6.49 9.61 -13.46
C SER A 178 7.40 8.39 -13.68
N SER A 179 7.61 7.99 -14.94
CA SER A 179 8.49 6.87 -15.30
C SER A 179 9.91 7.05 -14.76
N MET A 180 10.41 8.29 -14.79
CA MET A 180 11.74 8.64 -14.28
C MET A 180 11.81 8.46 -12.75
N GLN A 181 10.74 8.83 -12.02
CA GLN A 181 10.67 8.67 -10.58
C GLN A 181 10.56 7.20 -10.17
N ILE A 182 9.75 6.38 -10.86
CA ILE A 182 9.67 4.93 -10.62
C ILE A 182 11.02 4.26 -10.90
N LYS A 183 11.65 4.55 -12.03
CA LYS A 183 12.98 4.03 -12.35
C LYS A 183 14.01 4.45 -11.29
N MET A 184 14.01 5.72 -10.90
CA MET A 184 14.88 6.22 -9.84
C MET A 184 14.69 5.45 -8.55
N PHE A 185 13.44 5.22 -8.12
CA PHE A 185 13.11 4.50 -6.90
C PHE A 185 13.57 3.03 -6.95
N LEU A 186 13.20 2.30 -8.01
CA LEU A 186 13.53 0.88 -8.16
C LEU A 186 15.04 0.64 -8.16
N THR A 187 15.82 1.58 -8.71
CA THR A 187 17.29 1.50 -8.70
C THR A 187 17.93 1.88 -7.37
N ARG A 188 17.14 2.22 -6.34
CA ARG A 188 17.61 2.47 -4.96
C ARG A 188 17.51 1.25 -4.07
N ILE A 189 16.74 0.23 -4.47
CA ILE A 189 16.56 -1.00 -3.72
C ILE A 189 17.91 -1.69 -3.58
N GLY A 190 18.35 -1.85 -2.35
CA GLY A 190 19.64 -2.45 -2.02
C GLY A 190 19.52 -3.93 -1.61
N PRO A 191 20.64 -4.57 -1.29
CA PRO A 191 20.66 -5.96 -0.83
C PRO A 191 19.76 -6.19 0.40
N SER A 192 19.12 -7.35 0.44
CA SER A 192 18.24 -7.75 1.55
C SER A 192 17.10 -6.77 1.84
N ALA A 193 16.70 -5.99 0.84
CA ALA A 193 15.50 -5.16 0.91
C ALA A 193 14.31 -5.92 0.34
N ARG A 194 13.13 -5.62 0.87
CA ARG A 194 11.83 -6.05 0.35
C ARG A 194 10.99 -4.83 0.04
N THR A 195 10.23 -4.87 -1.04
CA THR A 195 9.51 -3.68 -1.51
C THR A 195 8.08 -4.01 -1.87
N ILE A 196 7.14 -3.21 -1.37
CA ILE A 196 5.76 -3.20 -1.86
C ILE A 196 5.47 -1.86 -2.52
N ILE A 197 4.93 -1.90 -3.72
CA ILE A 197 4.53 -0.74 -4.50
C ILE A 197 3.02 -0.77 -4.61
N THR A 198 2.33 0.18 -3.99
CA THR A 198 0.87 0.26 -4.07
C THR A 198 0.45 1.26 -5.14
N GLY A 199 -0.68 1.00 -5.78
CA GLY A 199 -1.20 1.91 -6.79
C GLY A 199 -2.67 1.67 -7.16
N ASP A 200 -3.30 2.73 -7.64
CA ASP A 200 -4.65 2.72 -8.21
C ASP A 200 -4.64 3.39 -9.59
N MET A 201 -4.71 2.58 -10.65
CA MET A 201 -4.66 3.09 -12.02
C MET A 201 -5.89 3.94 -12.41
N SER A 202 -6.96 3.93 -11.61
CA SER A 202 -8.15 4.76 -11.83
C SER A 202 -8.05 6.16 -11.20
N GLN A 203 -7.05 6.37 -10.32
CA GLN A 203 -6.87 7.62 -9.56
C GLN A 203 -5.50 8.25 -9.85
N ILE A 204 -5.33 8.68 -11.10
CA ILE A 204 -4.10 9.37 -11.52
C ILE A 204 -4.31 10.87 -11.39
N ASP A 205 -3.63 11.50 -10.43
CA ASP A 205 -3.71 12.93 -10.12
C ASP A 205 -2.57 13.75 -10.76
N LEU A 206 -1.82 13.14 -11.67
CA LEU A 206 -0.73 13.81 -12.39
C LEU A 206 -1.27 14.93 -13.31
N PRO A 207 -0.51 16.03 -13.48
CA PRO A 207 -0.82 17.04 -14.48
C PRO A 207 -1.02 16.46 -15.88
N ARG A 208 -1.87 17.06 -16.70
CA ARG A 208 -2.23 16.55 -18.04
C ARG A 208 -1.06 16.31 -18.99
N ASN A 209 0.04 16.98 -18.77
CA ASN A 209 1.29 16.84 -19.54
C ASN A 209 2.22 15.75 -19.02
N GLN A 210 1.82 15.04 -17.97
CA GLN A 210 2.59 13.94 -17.38
C GLN A 210 1.81 12.63 -17.47
N THR A 211 2.52 11.54 -17.72
CA THR A 211 1.98 10.19 -17.74
C THR A 211 2.47 9.40 -16.54
N SER A 212 1.59 8.57 -15.98
CA SER A 212 1.96 7.65 -14.92
C SER A 212 3.03 6.67 -15.39
N GLY A 213 4.11 6.59 -14.63
CA GLY A 213 5.18 5.62 -14.87
C GLY A 213 4.84 4.22 -14.39
N LEU A 214 3.79 4.06 -13.59
CA LEU A 214 3.42 2.76 -13.03
C LEU A 214 3.04 1.77 -14.13
N ARG A 215 2.24 2.18 -15.13
CA ARG A 215 1.84 1.31 -16.24
C ARG A 215 3.05 0.78 -16.99
N LEU A 216 3.95 1.67 -17.39
CA LEU A 216 5.19 1.28 -18.08
C LEU A 216 6.06 0.34 -17.22
N ALA A 217 6.13 0.57 -15.92
CA ALA A 217 6.87 -0.30 -15.01
C ALA A 217 6.26 -1.72 -14.96
N LEU A 218 4.94 -1.83 -14.94
CA LEU A 218 4.25 -3.11 -14.96
C LEU A 218 4.48 -3.88 -16.26
N ASP A 219 4.41 -3.16 -17.41
CA ASP A 219 4.63 -3.74 -18.74
C ASP A 219 6.08 -4.27 -18.90
N ILE A 220 7.07 -3.58 -18.33
CA ILE A 220 8.48 -3.96 -18.43
C ILE A 220 8.88 -5.03 -17.43
N LEU A 221 8.30 -5.01 -16.22
CA LEU A 221 8.81 -5.79 -15.09
C LEU A 221 7.97 -7.03 -14.77
N GLY A 222 6.83 -7.23 -15.45
CA GLY A 222 5.89 -8.32 -15.16
C GLY A 222 6.50 -9.72 -15.23
N ASP A 223 7.48 -9.93 -16.12
CA ASP A 223 8.13 -11.22 -16.33
C ASP A 223 9.47 -11.35 -15.58
N VAL A 224 9.85 -10.37 -14.77
CA VAL A 224 11.11 -10.40 -14.03
C VAL A 224 10.99 -11.29 -12.79
N LYS A 225 11.84 -12.32 -12.68
CA LYS A 225 11.86 -13.21 -11.53
C LYS A 225 12.14 -12.44 -10.24
N GLY A 226 11.35 -12.72 -9.19
CA GLY A 226 11.42 -12.02 -7.91
C GLY A 226 10.53 -10.77 -7.85
N ILE A 227 9.76 -10.49 -8.92
CA ILE A 227 8.72 -9.47 -8.96
C ILE A 227 7.36 -10.14 -9.11
N SER A 228 6.39 -9.70 -8.34
CA SER A 228 5.00 -10.17 -8.42
C SER A 228 4.03 -9.00 -8.55
N ILE A 229 2.95 -9.22 -9.29
CA ILE A 229 1.85 -8.24 -9.45
C ILE A 229 0.60 -8.86 -8.87
N VAL A 230 0.04 -8.23 -7.85
CA VAL A 230 -1.19 -8.65 -7.16
C VAL A 230 -2.27 -7.62 -7.40
N SER A 231 -3.36 -8.04 -8.01
CA SER A 231 -4.52 -7.18 -8.29
C SER A 231 -5.61 -7.41 -7.24
N LEU A 232 -5.97 -6.33 -6.53
CA LEU A 232 -7.12 -6.27 -5.65
C LEU A 232 -8.31 -5.68 -6.42
N SER A 233 -9.51 -6.20 -6.17
CA SER A 233 -10.73 -5.80 -6.85
C SER A 233 -11.67 -5.00 -5.95
N THR A 234 -12.79 -4.56 -6.50
CA THR A 234 -13.87 -3.92 -5.71
C THR A 234 -14.44 -4.83 -4.62
N ASP A 235 -14.30 -6.16 -4.77
CA ASP A 235 -14.76 -7.13 -3.76
C ASP A 235 -13.87 -7.10 -2.51
N ASP A 236 -12.63 -6.67 -2.66
CA ASP A 236 -11.68 -6.50 -1.56
C ASP A 236 -11.90 -5.21 -0.75
N VAL A 237 -12.86 -4.37 -1.14
CA VAL A 237 -13.13 -3.10 -0.43
C VAL A 237 -13.66 -3.40 0.98
N VAL A 238 -12.84 -3.13 1.98
CA VAL A 238 -13.15 -3.28 3.41
C VAL A 238 -13.65 -1.94 3.95
N ARG A 239 -14.86 -1.56 3.58
CA ARG A 239 -15.51 -0.33 4.04
C ARG A 239 -16.92 -0.60 4.54
N HIS A 240 -17.53 0.39 5.18
CA HIS A 240 -18.93 0.34 5.58
C HIS A 240 -19.82 0.00 4.37
N ARG A 241 -20.87 -0.84 4.60
CA ARG A 241 -21.77 -1.31 3.52
C ARG A 241 -22.28 -0.16 2.64
N LEU A 242 -22.70 0.94 3.26
CA LEU A 242 -23.20 2.11 2.54
C LEU A 242 -22.16 2.74 1.61
N VAL A 243 -20.87 2.74 1.98
CA VAL A 243 -19.80 3.29 1.10
C VAL A 243 -19.66 2.45 -0.16
N LYS A 244 -19.79 1.12 -0.07
CA LYS A 244 -19.81 0.24 -1.24
C LYS A 244 -20.97 0.57 -2.18
N GLU A 245 -22.17 0.76 -1.62
CA GLU A 245 -23.35 1.10 -2.42
C GLU A 245 -23.26 2.51 -3.04
N ILE A 246 -22.71 3.47 -2.32
CA ILE A 246 -22.43 4.82 -2.86
C ILE A 246 -21.47 4.73 -4.06
N ILE A 247 -20.36 4.03 -3.94
CA ILE A 247 -19.39 3.85 -5.03
C ILE A 247 -20.06 3.21 -6.24
N LYS A 248 -20.83 2.13 -6.06
CA LYS A 248 -21.58 1.48 -7.14
C LYS A 248 -22.56 2.45 -7.83
N ALA A 249 -23.29 3.25 -7.05
CA ALA A 249 -24.25 4.23 -7.57
C ALA A 249 -23.56 5.30 -8.43
N TYR A 250 -22.43 5.85 -7.95
CA TYR A 250 -21.64 6.84 -8.71
C TYR A 250 -21.04 6.25 -9.99
N ASN A 251 -20.51 5.03 -9.94
CA ASN A 251 -19.97 4.34 -11.12
C ASN A 251 -21.07 4.12 -12.17
N LYS A 252 -22.25 3.66 -11.75
CA LYS A 252 -23.41 3.49 -12.63
C LYS A 252 -23.85 4.81 -13.27
N ALA A 253 -23.89 5.88 -12.51
CA ALA A 253 -24.25 7.21 -13.03
C ALA A 253 -23.21 7.73 -14.03
N SER A 254 -21.93 7.49 -13.79
CA SER A 254 -20.84 7.85 -14.70
C SER A 254 -20.91 7.08 -16.00
N GLN A 255 -21.19 5.77 -15.95
CA GLN A 255 -21.39 4.91 -17.12
C GLN A 255 -22.55 5.42 -18.00
N ILE A 256 -23.71 5.69 -17.39
CA ILE A 256 -24.89 6.23 -18.10
C ILE A 256 -24.56 7.57 -18.78
N LYS A 257 -23.78 8.45 -18.13
CA LYS A 257 -23.34 9.71 -18.74
C LYS A 257 -22.41 9.48 -19.92
N ALA A 258 -21.48 8.50 -19.82
CA ALA A 258 -20.59 8.15 -20.91
C ALA A 258 -21.35 7.58 -22.11
N ASP A 259 -22.29 6.68 -21.89
CA ASP A 259 -23.12 6.06 -22.93
C ASP A 259 -23.98 7.11 -23.67
N ARG A 260 -24.63 8.03 -22.93
CA ARG A 260 -25.40 9.14 -23.51
C ARG A 260 -24.52 10.08 -24.34
N ARG A 261 -23.27 10.30 -23.93
CA ARG A 261 -22.30 11.13 -24.65
C ARG A 261 -21.86 10.46 -25.96
N MET A 262 -21.72 9.15 -25.95
CA MET A 262 -21.39 8.34 -27.13
C MET A 262 -22.56 8.29 -28.12
N GLU A 263 -23.79 8.08 -27.63
CA GLU A 263 -25.01 8.15 -28.49
C GLU A 263 -25.20 9.53 -29.11
N GLY A 264 -24.98 10.59 -28.33
CA GLY A 264 -25.07 11.97 -28.86
C GLY A 264 -24.03 12.25 -29.96
N LYS A 265 -22.81 11.70 -29.85
CA LYS A 265 -21.78 11.79 -30.89
C LYS A 265 -22.14 10.96 -32.15
N ARG A 266 -22.64 9.76 -31.97
CA ARG A 266 -23.11 8.92 -33.08
C ARG A 266 -24.25 9.60 -33.90
N LYS A 267 -25.20 10.24 -33.21
CA LYS A 267 -26.29 10.98 -33.85
C LYS A 267 -25.81 12.23 -34.59
N ARG A 268 -24.65 12.78 -34.29
CA ARG A 268 -24.03 13.95 -34.93
C ARG A 268 -23.00 13.60 -36.01
N GLY A 269 -22.84 12.30 -36.38
CA GLY A 269 -21.91 11.86 -37.43
C GLY A 269 -20.41 12.09 -37.10
N LEU A 270 -20.07 12.36 -35.84
CA LEU A 270 -18.68 12.58 -35.43
C LEU A 270 -17.96 11.23 -35.20
N PRO A 271 -16.69 11.07 -35.65
CA PRO A 271 -15.96 9.82 -35.46
C PRO A 271 -15.84 9.49 -33.95
N ALA A 272 -15.96 8.20 -33.65
CA ALA A 272 -15.75 7.72 -32.30
C ALA A 272 -14.30 8.05 -31.87
N PRO A 273 -14.08 8.48 -30.64
CA PRO A 273 -12.70 8.58 -30.13
C PRO A 273 -12.09 7.18 -30.18
N GLU A 274 -10.86 7.08 -30.67
CA GLU A 274 -10.08 5.84 -30.59
C GLU A 274 -10.10 5.37 -29.12
N LEU A 275 -10.79 4.26 -28.91
CA LEU A 275 -10.73 3.52 -27.66
C LEU A 275 -9.30 2.97 -27.55
N SER A 276 -8.41 3.70 -26.92
CA SER A 276 -7.25 3.04 -26.32
C SER A 276 -7.82 1.99 -25.37
N LEU A 277 -7.66 0.73 -25.75
CA LEU A 277 -8.08 -0.47 -25.04
C LEU A 277 -7.66 -0.36 -23.57
N ILE A 278 -8.59 0.10 -22.71
CA ILE A 278 -8.54 -0.13 -21.29
C ILE A 278 -9.29 -1.44 -21.09
N HIS A 279 -8.61 -2.54 -21.32
CA HIS A 279 -9.02 -3.83 -20.81
C HIS A 279 -8.22 -4.12 -19.55
N ILE A 280 -8.95 -4.15 -18.45
CA ILE A 280 -8.80 -4.84 -17.16
C ILE A 280 -7.53 -4.52 -16.37
#